data_0912dbcce414fc2df4fe97a63a16dc80
#
_entry.id   0912dbcce414fc2df4fe97a63a16dc80
#
_cell.length_a   1.000
_cell.length_b   1.000
_cell.length_c   1.000
_cell.angle_alpha   90.00
_cell.angle_beta   90.00
_cell.angle_gamma   90.00
#
_symmetry.space_group_name_H-M   'P 1'
#
loop_
_entity.id
_entity.type
_entity.pdbx_description
1 polymer ?
#
loop_
_entity_poly.entity_id
_entity_poly.type
_entity_poly.pdbx_seq_one_letter_code
_entity_poly.pdbx_strand_id
1 'polypeptide(L)'
;MDHFVANRTPVIFYDRRGNRVVPDAQSIVKPRRGVFALAVAVQDRAIMLCTEACAPDVPELPGGGVEFGETLDQATAREWSEEVGIPFDVRGPYQQFQHVRGFYADDRNEFWIYDQTFRLYHFLDRVKIGQKWPNSEGGTAGWEAITSLPRLLINRAHWCAIPTLLSGLAQPSL
;
A
#
# COMPACT_ATOMS: atom_id res chain seq x y z
N MET A 1 26.76 -24.46 -28.63
CA MET A 1 26.33 -23.15 -28.06
C MET A 1 24.91 -23.32 -27.61
N ASP A 2 24.76 -23.73 -26.35
CA ASP A 2 23.43 -24.01 -25.79
C ASP A 2 22.81 -22.70 -25.31
N HIS A 3 21.78 -22.30 -26.02
CA HIS A 3 20.92 -21.19 -25.58
C HIS A 3 20.14 -21.65 -24.33
N PHE A 4 20.61 -21.24 -23.17
CA PHE A 4 19.81 -21.27 -21.95
C PHE A 4 18.62 -20.30 -22.13
N VAL A 5 17.52 -20.82 -22.66
CA VAL A 5 16.22 -20.14 -22.56
C VAL A 5 15.79 -20.29 -21.11
N ALA A 6 16.13 -19.30 -20.30
CA ALA A 6 15.60 -19.21 -18.94
C ALA A 6 14.07 -19.16 -19.03
N ASN A 7 13.43 -20.21 -18.57
CA ASN A 7 11.98 -20.32 -18.45
C ASN A 7 11.52 -19.29 -17.40
N ARG A 8 11.46 -18.00 -17.79
CA ARG A 8 10.91 -16.95 -16.93
C ARG A 8 9.41 -17.12 -16.94
N THR A 9 8.84 -17.54 -15.83
CA THR A 9 7.40 -17.49 -15.62
C THR A 9 6.93 -16.09 -16.02
N PRO A 10 5.96 -15.97 -16.94
CA PRO A 10 5.51 -14.66 -17.40
C PRO A 10 4.93 -13.88 -16.22
N VAL A 11 5.33 -12.61 -16.10
CA VAL A 11 4.78 -11.73 -15.06
C VAL A 11 3.32 -11.46 -15.38
N ILE A 12 2.46 -11.69 -14.41
CA ILE A 12 1.03 -11.40 -14.50
C ILE A 12 0.79 -10.02 -13.86
N PHE A 13 0.11 -9.15 -14.60
CA PHE A 13 -0.24 -7.82 -14.13
C PHE A 13 -1.68 -7.80 -13.64
N TYR A 14 -1.90 -7.09 -12.55
CA TYR A 14 -3.21 -6.87 -11.97
C TYR A 14 -3.40 -5.37 -11.68
N ASP A 15 -4.61 -4.86 -11.92
CA ASP A 15 -5.00 -3.54 -11.48
C ASP A 15 -5.24 -3.49 -9.95
N ARG A 16 -5.60 -2.32 -9.42
CA ARG A 16 -5.90 -2.12 -7.99
C ARG A 16 -7.11 -2.93 -7.51
N ARG A 17 -8.04 -3.29 -8.39
CA ARG A 17 -9.21 -4.13 -8.07
C ARG A 17 -8.91 -5.62 -8.17
N GLY A 18 -7.74 -6.00 -8.68
CA GLY A 18 -7.30 -7.38 -8.86
C GLY A 18 -7.74 -7.99 -10.19
N ASN A 19 -8.19 -7.18 -11.15
CA ASN A 19 -8.45 -7.66 -12.49
C ASN A 19 -7.12 -7.89 -13.22
N ARG A 20 -7.04 -9.02 -13.92
CA ARG A 20 -5.85 -9.31 -14.75
C ARG A 20 -5.84 -8.40 -15.98
N VAL A 21 -4.70 -7.76 -16.21
CA VAL A 21 -4.46 -6.92 -17.39
C VAL A 21 -3.27 -7.50 -18.15
N VAL A 22 -3.43 -7.62 -19.46
CA VAL A 22 -2.39 -8.19 -20.34
C VAL A 22 -1.76 -7.04 -21.13
N PRO A 23 -0.43 -6.84 -21.01
CA PRO A 23 0.25 -5.86 -21.84
C PRO A 23 0.18 -6.29 -23.31
N ASP A 24 0.00 -5.32 -24.19
CA ASP A 24 0.10 -5.49 -25.64
C ASP A 24 1.55 -5.30 -26.12
N ALA A 25 1.75 -5.42 -27.44
CA ALA A 25 3.07 -5.29 -28.05
C ALA A 25 3.70 -3.88 -27.95
N GLN A 26 2.89 -2.87 -27.59
CA GLN A 26 3.31 -1.47 -27.47
C GLN A 26 3.49 -1.06 -25.99
N SER A 27 3.04 -1.90 -25.07
CA SER A 27 3.10 -1.63 -23.64
C SER A 27 4.54 -1.60 -23.12
N ILE A 28 4.88 -0.56 -22.38
CA ILE A 28 6.18 -0.41 -21.73
C ILE A 28 6.05 -0.87 -20.28
N VAL A 29 6.83 -1.86 -19.90
CA VAL A 29 6.94 -2.33 -18.52
C VAL A 29 8.10 -1.62 -17.83
N LYS A 30 7.83 -0.89 -16.75
CA LYS A 30 8.82 -0.11 -16.00
C LYS A 30 9.07 -0.73 -14.62
N PRO A 31 10.32 -0.73 -14.10
CA PRO A 31 10.55 -0.98 -12.68
C PRO A 31 10.05 0.21 -11.86
N ARG A 32 9.43 -0.07 -10.71
CA ARG A 32 9.02 0.96 -9.74
C ARG A 32 9.24 0.44 -8.33
N ARG A 33 9.66 1.33 -7.44
CA ARG A 33 9.71 1.06 -6.00
C ARG A 33 8.62 1.86 -5.31
N GLY A 34 8.02 1.27 -4.28
CA GLY A 34 7.04 1.94 -3.45
C GLY A 34 7.16 1.56 -1.99
N VAL A 35 6.67 2.43 -1.12
CA VAL A 35 6.58 2.22 0.32
C VAL A 35 5.19 2.56 0.80
N PHE A 36 4.65 1.72 1.68
CA PHE A 36 3.28 1.83 2.20
C PHE A 36 3.28 1.67 3.72
N ALA A 37 2.52 2.50 4.40
CA ALA A 37 2.39 2.48 5.86
C ALA A 37 1.14 1.72 6.28
N LEU A 38 1.30 0.59 6.96
CA LEU A 38 0.25 0.01 7.78
C LEU A 38 0.30 0.68 9.17
N ALA A 39 -0.37 1.81 9.33
CA ALA A 39 -0.48 2.50 10.60
C ALA A 39 -1.69 1.94 11.38
N VAL A 40 -1.41 1.41 12.58
CA VAL A 40 -2.40 0.77 13.45
C VAL A 40 -2.62 1.62 14.70
N ALA A 41 -3.83 2.13 14.89
CA ALA A 41 -4.26 2.69 16.16
C ALA A 41 -4.51 1.54 17.14
N VAL A 42 -3.53 1.27 17.98
CA VAL A 42 -3.47 0.04 18.80
C VAL A 42 -4.63 -0.02 19.78
N GLN A 43 -4.97 1.11 20.43
CA GLN A 43 -6.04 1.17 21.44
C GLN A 43 -7.42 0.94 20.85
N ASP A 44 -7.66 1.38 19.63
CA ASP A 44 -8.96 1.33 18.97
C ASP A 44 -9.07 0.18 17.97
N ARG A 45 -7.97 -0.58 17.76
CA ARG A 45 -7.89 -1.67 16.78
C ARG A 45 -8.35 -1.24 15.39
N ALA A 46 -7.80 -0.12 14.94
CA ALA A 46 -8.11 0.48 13.65
C ALA A 46 -6.85 0.66 12.81
N ILE A 47 -7.01 0.67 11.49
CA ILE A 47 -5.94 1.00 10.56
C ILE A 47 -6.28 2.25 9.77
N MET A 48 -5.25 2.99 9.38
CA MET A 48 -5.41 4.10 8.44
C MET A 48 -5.56 3.55 7.04
N LEU A 49 -6.58 4.01 6.33
CA LEU A 49 -6.79 3.81 4.91
C LEU A 49 -6.99 5.14 4.21
N CYS A 50 -6.55 5.24 2.97
CA CYS A 50 -6.83 6.35 2.07
C CYS A 50 -7.51 5.86 0.79
N THR A 51 -8.04 6.78 0.01
CA THR A 51 -8.53 6.54 -1.34
C THR A 51 -7.95 7.61 -2.26
N GLU A 52 -7.75 7.26 -3.52
CA GLU A 52 -7.41 8.23 -4.56
C GLU A 52 -8.68 8.76 -5.26
N ALA A 53 -8.58 9.95 -5.87
CA ALA A 53 -9.69 10.55 -6.63
C ALA A 53 -10.15 9.68 -7.80
N CYS A 54 -9.22 8.97 -8.45
CA CYS A 54 -9.50 8.07 -9.59
C CYS A 54 -10.15 6.74 -9.18
N ALA A 55 -10.04 6.36 -7.89
CA ALA A 55 -10.58 5.11 -7.34
C ALA A 55 -11.18 5.29 -5.93
N PRO A 56 -12.22 6.12 -5.76
CA PRO A 56 -12.75 6.49 -4.46
C PRO A 56 -13.42 5.32 -3.72
N ASP A 57 -13.69 4.22 -4.41
CA ASP A 57 -14.27 2.98 -3.90
C ASP A 57 -13.24 1.90 -3.54
N VAL A 58 -11.95 2.15 -3.78
CA VAL A 58 -10.86 1.21 -3.49
C VAL A 58 -9.95 1.78 -2.42
N PRO A 59 -10.21 1.48 -1.12
CA PRO A 59 -9.30 1.87 -0.05
C PRO A 59 -7.94 1.21 -0.19
N GLU A 60 -6.90 1.92 0.24
CA GLU A 60 -5.54 1.42 0.23
C GLU A 60 -4.72 1.91 1.42
N LEU A 61 -3.58 1.29 1.65
CA LEU A 61 -2.64 1.76 2.67
C LEU A 61 -1.98 3.03 2.18
N PRO A 62 -1.84 4.06 3.02
CA PRO A 62 -1.11 5.27 2.68
C PRO A 62 0.32 4.96 2.21
N GLY A 63 0.71 5.56 1.11
CA GLY A 63 2.02 5.36 0.52
C GLY A 63 2.01 5.36 -1.00
N GLY A 64 3.18 5.42 -1.58
CA GLY A 64 3.32 5.51 -3.03
C GLY A 64 4.75 5.27 -3.50
N GLY A 65 5.11 5.93 -4.58
CA GLY A 65 6.41 5.77 -5.20
C GLY A 65 7.54 6.37 -4.38
N VAL A 66 8.66 5.65 -4.27
CA VAL A 66 9.91 6.20 -3.72
C VAL A 66 10.59 7.00 -4.82
N GLU A 67 10.80 8.29 -4.61
CA GLU A 67 11.44 9.18 -5.57
C GLU A 67 12.95 9.01 -5.60
N PHE A 68 13.59 9.52 -6.65
CA PHE A 68 15.05 9.44 -6.78
C PHE A 68 15.74 10.18 -5.64
N GLY A 69 16.59 9.47 -4.92
CA GLY A 69 17.33 10.01 -3.77
C GLY A 69 16.59 9.96 -2.43
N GLU A 70 15.31 9.58 -2.42
CA GLU A 70 14.57 9.38 -1.16
C GLU A 70 14.96 8.08 -0.47
N THR A 71 15.02 8.14 0.86
CA THR A 71 14.95 6.95 1.72
C THR A 71 13.50 6.50 1.87
N LEU A 72 13.29 5.25 2.33
CA LEU A 72 11.93 4.77 2.63
C LEU A 72 11.23 5.62 3.70
N ASP A 73 11.97 6.15 4.69
CA ASP A 73 11.40 7.00 5.73
C ASP A 73 10.92 8.34 5.16
N GLN A 74 11.71 8.96 4.28
CA GLN A 74 11.34 10.22 3.63
C GLN A 74 10.12 10.03 2.73
N ALA A 75 10.12 8.98 1.89
CA ALA A 75 8.98 8.67 1.05
C ALA A 75 7.72 8.39 1.88
N THR A 76 7.82 7.59 2.97
CA THR A 76 6.69 7.33 3.85
C THR A 76 6.13 8.61 4.47
N ALA A 77 6.98 9.51 4.94
CA ALA A 77 6.55 10.76 5.56
C ALA A 77 5.90 11.73 4.55
N ARG A 78 6.45 11.81 3.33
CA ARG A 78 5.89 12.62 2.24
C ARG A 78 4.51 12.11 1.85
N GLU A 79 4.38 10.83 1.49
CA GLU A 79 3.13 10.21 1.09
C GLU A 79 2.07 10.30 2.20
N TRP A 80 2.48 10.11 3.47
CA TRP A 80 1.56 10.30 4.59
C TRP A 80 1.04 11.74 4.67
N SER A 81 1.89 12.74 4.44
CA SER A 81 1.48 14.15 4.42
C SER A 81 0.49 14.44 3.30
N GLU A 82 0.70 13.84 2.12
CA GLU A 82 -0.11 14.04 0.93
C GLU A 82 -1.45 13.31 1.02
N GLU A 83 -1.44 12.04 1.44
CA GLU A 83 -2.61 11.18 1.41
C GLU A 83 -3.40 11.15 2.74
N VAL A 84 -2.77 11.45 3.87
CA VAL A 84 -3.44 11.42 5.17
C VAL A 84 -3.62 12.82 5.76
N GLY A 85 -2.60 13.69 5.64
CA GLY A 85 -2.71 15.10 6.02
C GLY A 85 -2.75 15.39 7.53
N ILE A 86 -2.48 14.40 8.38
CA ILE A 86 -2.29 14.59 9.83
C ILE A 86 -0.82 14.33 10.19
N PRO A 87 -0.32 14.84 11.35
CA PRO A 87 1.06 14.57 11.76
C PRO A 87 1.40 13.08 11.77
N PHE A 88 2.58 12.74 11.24
CA PHE A 88 3.09 11.37 11.26
C PHE A 88 3.72 11.07 12.63
N ASP A 89 2.89 11.11 13.68
CA ASP A 89 3.29 10.78 15.05
C ASP A 89 3.03 9.30 15.32
N VAL A 90 3.88 8.47 14.75
CA VAL A 90 3.80 7.01 14.86
C VAL A 90 5.12 6.44 15.39
N ARG A 91 5.03 5.30 16.06
CA ARG A 91 6.20 4.53 16.45
C ARG A 91 6.44 3.41 15.46
N GLY A 92 7.70 3.20 15.11
CA GLY A 92 8.11 2.13 14.20
C GLY A 92 9.13 2.61 13.18
N PRO A 93 9.30 1.85 12.09
CA PRO A 93 8.53 0.63 11.78
C PRO A 93 8.92 -0.55 12.70
N TYR A 94 7.92 -1.34 13.13
CA TYR A 94 8.14 -2.54 13.94
C TYR A 94 8.37 -3.79 13.11
N GLN A 95 7.74 -3.84 11.94
CA GLN A 95 7.87 -4.93 10.98
C GLN A 95 7.85 -4.39 9.56
N GLN A 96 8.42 -5.15 8.65
CA GLN A 96 8.44 -4.85 7.23
C GLN A 96 8.11 -6.11 6.44
N PHE A 97 7.33 -5.95 5.39
CA PHE A 97 7.01 -6.98 4.40
C PHE A 97 7.33 -6.42 3.01
N GLN A 98 8.07 -7.17 2.21
CA GLN A 98 8.43 -6.78 0.84
C GLN A 98 7.81 -7.75 -0.15
N HIS A 99 7.28 -7.23 -1.23
CA HIS A 99 6.66 -8.00 -2.28
C HIS A 99 6.90 -7.37 -3.65
N VAL A 100 7.33 -8.20 -4.59
CA VAL A 100 7.51 -7.78 -5.99
C VAL A 100 6.41 -8.41 -6.85
N ARG A 101 5.72 -7.59 -7.63
CA ARG A 101 4.60 -8.05 -8.46
C ARG A 101 4.44 -7.22 -9.73
N GLY A 102 3.73 -7.79 -10.70
CA GLY A 102 3.20 -7.02 -11.83
C GLY A 102 1.98 -6.20 -11.38
N PHE A 103 2.03 -4.91 -11.64
CA PHE A 103 0.93 -3.98 -11.35
C PHE A 103 0.62 -3.14 -12.59
N TYR A 104 -0.66 -2.94 -12.85
CA TYR A 104 -1.15 -2.04 -13.87
C TYR A 104 -1.76 -0.81 -13.19
N ALA A 105 -1.12 0.34 -13.39
CA ALA A 105 -1.59 1.64 -12.93
C ALA A 105 -2.60 2.19 -13.93
N ASP A 106 -3.88 1.99 -13.64
CA ASP A 106 -4.99 2.34 -14.53
C ASP A 106 -5.14 3.85 -14.77
N ASP A 107 -4.79 4.66 -13.76
CA ASP A 107 -4.75 6.12 -13.81
C ASP A 107 -3.67 6.68 -14.78
N ARG A 108 -2.60 5.90 -15.00
CA ARG A 108 -1.44 6.28 -15.83
C ARG A 108 -1.32 5.48 -17.12
N ASN A 109 -2.12 4.43 -17.27
CA ASN A 109 -2.00 3.45 -18.36
C ASN A 109 -0.58 2.86 -18.45
N GLU A 110 0.01 2.49 -17.30
CA GLU A 110 1.38 1.99 -17.20
C GLU A 110 1.44 0.62 -16.56
N PHE A 111 2.39 -0.21 -17.03
CA PHE A 111 2.70 -1.51 -16.44
C PHE A 111 3.98 -1.42 -15.61
N TRP A 112 3.93 -1.87 -14.36
CA TRP A 112 5.07 -1.83 -13.45
C TRP A 112 5.48 -3.20 -12.95
N ILE A 113 6.80 -3.46 -12.89
CA ILE A 113 7.35 -4.44 -11.94
C ILE A 113 7.51 -3.67 -10.64
N TYR A 114 6.53 -3.83 -9.77
CA TYR A 114 6.41 -3.00 -8.58
C TYR A 114 7.04 -3.72 -7.37
N ASP A 115 8.17 -3.20 -6.91
CA ASP A 115 8.83 -3.59 -5.66
C ASP A 115 8.22 -2.78 -4.52
N GLN A 116 7.32 -3.40 -3.79
CA GLN A 116 6.53 -2.75 -2.74
C GLN A 116 7.07 -3.13 -1.36
N THR A 117 7.34 -2.14 -0.54
CA THR A 117 7.73 -2.30 0.87
C THR A 117 6.59 -1.81 1.76
N PHE A 118 6.02 -2.70 2.53
CA PHE A 118 4.96 -2.43 3.51
C PHE A 118 5.58 -2.39 4.90
N ARG A 119 5.25 -1.37 5.70
CA ARG A 119 5.87 -1.14 7.01
C ARG A 119 4.81 -0.93 8.08
N LEU A 120 4.93 -1.65 9.19
CA LEU A 120 4.00 -1.55 10.32
C LEU A 120 4.42 -0.43 11.27
N TYR A 121 3.46 0.44 11.58
CA TYR A 121 3.60 1.52 12.56
C TYR A 121 2.48 1.47 13.59
N HIS A 122 2.78 1.88 14.83
CA HIS A 122 1.79 2.03 15.89
C HIS A 122 1.46 3.50 16.09
N PHE A 123 0.17 3.81 16.04
CA PHE A 123 -0.38 5.09 16.44
C PHE A 123 -0.95 4.94 17.85
N LEU A 124 -0.49 5.78 18.77
CA LEU A 124 -0.78 5.59 20.20
C LEU A 124 -1.99 6.36 20.70
N ASP A 125 -2.38 7.42 20.00
CA ASP A 125 -3.53 8.22 20.36
C ASP A 125 -4.84 7.52 20.01
N ARG A 126 -5.91 7.94 20.70
CA ARG A 126 -7.27 7.52 20.38
C ARG A 126 -7.71 8.09 19.05
N VAL A 127 -8.44 7.30 18.28
CA VAL A 127 -8.91 7.68 16.94
C VAL A 127 -10.42 7.54 16.81
N LYS A 128 -10.99 8.27 15.86
CA LYS A 128 -12.41 8.16 15.51
C LYS A 128 -12.58 7.25 14.30
N ILE A 129 -13.07 6.04 14.54
CA ILE A 129 -13.35 5.07 13.49
C ILE A 129 -14.51 5.54 12.62
N GLY A 130 -14.40 5.38 11.30
CA GLY A 130 -15.43 5.72 10.32
C GLY A 130 -15.51 7.20 9.97
N GLN A 131 -14.78 8.07 10.66
CA GLN A 131 -14.66 9.47 10.25
C GLN A 131 -13.64 9.57 9.11
N LYS A 132 -14.06 10.14 7.98
CA LYS A 132 -13.21 10.42 6.83
C LYS A 132 -13.01 11.92 6.64
N TRP A 133 -11.88 12.30 6.09
CA TRP A 133 -11.55 13.67 5.70
C TRP A 133 -10.87 13.70 4.34
N PRO A 134 -10.99 14.81 3.58
CA PRO A 134 -10.32 14.94 2.29
C PRO A 134 -8.81 14.98 2.46
N ASN A 135 -8.10 14.38 1.48
CA ASN A 135 -6.66 14.45 1.36
C ASN A 135 -6.24 15.41 0.24
N SER A 136 -4.94 15.70 0.11
CA SER A 136 -4.44 16.64 -0.88
C SER A 136 -4.51 16.13 -2.33
N GLU A 137 -4.68 14.83 -2.51
CA GLU A 137 -4.79 14.19 -3.82
C GLU A 137 -6.25 14.02 -4.32
N GLY A 138 -7.18 14.68 -3.65
CA GLY A 138 -8.60 14.67 -4.04
C GLY A 138 -9.37 13.41 -3.65
N GLY A 139 -8.76 12.53 -2.89
CA GLY A 139 -9.39 11.38 -2.26
C GLY A 139 -9.78 11.65 -0.81
N THR A 140 -9.84 10.61 -0.01
CA THR A 140 -10.14 10.69 1.44
C THR A 140 -9.20 9.82 2.24
N ALA A 141 -8.97 10.19 3.51
CA ALA A 141 -8.33 9.35 4.49
C ALA A 141 -9.23 9.13 5.72
N GLY A 142 -9.01 8.04 6.45
CA GLY A 142 -9.76 7.77 7.66
C GLY A 142 -9.37 6.47 8.34
N TRP A 143 -9.73 6.37 9.62
CA TRP A 143 -9.49 5.18 10.41
C TRP A 143 -10.63 4.17 10.23
N GLU A 144 -10.28 2.94 9.87
CA GLU A 144 -11.22 1.83 9.70
C GLU A 144 -10.95 0.74 10.72
N ALA A 145 -12.01 0.16 11.30
CA ALA A 145 -11.85 -0.95 12.23
C ALA A 145 -11.22 -2.16 11.55
N ILE A 146 -10.25 -2.81 12.20
CA ILE A 146 -9.62 -4.03 11.66
C ILE A 146 -10.67 -5.11 11.36
N THR A 147 -11.74 -5.19 12.15
CA THR A 147 -12.85 -6.14 11.94
C THR A 147 -13.69 -5.85 10.69
N SER A 148 -13.61 -4.65 10.13
CA SER A 148 -14.32 -4.26 8.90
C SER A 148 -13.57 -4.65 7.64
N LEU A 149 -12.26 -4.88 7.71
CA LEU A 149 -11.39 -5.07 6.55
C LEU A 149 -11.85 -6.18 5.58
N PRO A 150 -12.35 -7.35 6.04
CA PRO A 150 -12.83 -8.39 5.13
C PRO A 150 -14.00 -7.97 4.24
N ARG A 151 -14.68 -6.88 4.57
CA ARG A 151 -15.83 -6.35 3.82
C ARG A 151 -15.46 -5.21 2.87
N LEU A 152 -14.22 -4.73 2.94
CA LEU A 152 -13.72 -3.64 2.12
C LEU A 152 -13.04 -4.18 0.85
N LEU A 153 -13.23 -3.47 -0.25
CA LEU A 153 -12.53 -3.70 -1.51
C LEU A 153 -11.13 -3.05 -1.49
N ILE A 154 -10.30 -3.46 -0.52
CA ILE A 154 -8.94 -2.91 -0.40
C ILE A 154 -8.13 -3.24 -1.65
N ASN A 155 -7.30 -2.28 -2.08
CA ASN A 155 -6.35 -2.45 -3.17
C ASN A 155 -5.68 -3.83 -3.09
N ARG A 156 -5.88 -4.63 -4.13
CA ARG A 156 -5.45 -6.04 -4.13
C ARG A 156 -3.95 -6.20 -3.95
N ALA A 157 -3.18 -5.18 -4.34
CA ALA A 157 -1.74 -5.15 -4.12
C ALA A 157 -1.38 -5.04 -2.63
N HIS A 158 -2.21 -4.36 -1.83
CA HIS A 158 -1.95 -4.10 -0.41
C HIS A 158 -2.53 -5.18 0.50
N TRP A 159 -3.59 -5.86 0.05
CA TRP A 159 -4.27 -6.89 0.86
C TRP A 159 -3.34 -8.00 1.35
N CYS A 160 -2.34 -8.41 0.55
CA CYS A 160 -1.42 -9.48 0.94
C CYS A 160 -0.53 -9.12 2.15
N ALA A 161 -0.21 -7.83 2.34
CA ALA A 161 0.64 -7.37 3.43
C ALA A 161 -0.11 -7.26 4.76
N ILE A 162 -1.39 -6.91 4.73
CA ILE A 162 -2.18 -6.62 5.94
C ILE A 162 -2.22 -7.80 6.92
N PRO A 163 -2.64 -9.02 6.53
CA PRO A 163 -2.64 -10.16 7.46
C PRO A 163 -1.26 -10.52 7.98
N THR A 164 -0.24 -10.43 7.11
CA THR A 164 1.15 -10.74 7.47
C THR A 164 1.67 -9.81 8.56
N LEU A 165 1.46 -8.51 8.41
CA LEU A 165 1.92 -7.51 9.38
C LEU A 165 1.06 -7.50 10.65
N LEU A 166 -0.26 -7.70 10.54
CA LEU A 166 -1.14 -7.76 11.71
C LEU A 166 -0.92 -9.01 12.56
N SER A 167 -0.42 -10.11 12.01
CA SER A 167 -0.10 -11.31 12.79
C SER A 167 0.95 -11.05 13.88
N GLY A 168 1.85 -10.09 13.64
CA GLY A 168 2.85 -9.64 14.61
C GLY A 168 2.27 -8.84 15.80
N LEU A 169 1.04 -8.29 15.67
CA LEU A 169 0.38 -7.58 16.78
C LEU A 169 -0.22 -8.54 17.83
N ALA A 170 -0.37 -9.82 17.51
CA ALA A 170 -1.00 -10.82 18.39
C ALA A 170 -0.06 -11.40 19.44
N GLN A 171 1.22 -11.04 19.46
CA GLN A 171 2.17 -11.44 20.50
C GLN A 171 2.27 -10.33 21.55
N PRO A 172 1.67 -10.50 22.76
CA PRO A 172 2.02 -9.65 23.88
C PRO A 172 3.51 -9.90 24.17
N SER A 173 4.28 -8.83 24.22
CA SER A 173 5.63 -8.87 24.77
C SER A 173 5.52 -9.42 26.20
N LEU A 174 6.06 -10.62 26.43
CA LEU A 174 6.27 -11.19 27.76
C LEU A 174 7.33 -10.38 28.49
#